data_e0014e330649d14fe85bb31ca0aa0cb8
#
_entry.id   e0014e330649d14fe85bb31ca0aa0cb8
#
_cell.length_a   1.000
_cell.length_b   1.000
_cell.length_c   1.000
_cell.angle_alpha   90.00
_cell.angle_beta   90.00
_cell.angle_gamma   90.00
#
_symmetry.space_group_name_H-M   'P 1'
#
loop_
_entity.id
_entity.type
_entity.pdbx_description
1 polymer ?
#
loop_
_entity_poly.entity_id
_entity_poly.type
_entity_poly.pdbx_seq_one_letter_code
_entity_poly.pdbx_strand_id
1 'polypeptide(L)'
;MFELSDFYNYCRENRVQVIPFMGVPAPGATIRDGSKYAVFLDFSQIPTTRLLRGVCAHEMSHVATGALHKVSSPYELVERSEYRANRYFSERFLTVEAFEEAFAAGCRECWQLAEWFDLPEKDVERALRYWTERKGVRFGEP
;
A
#
# COMPACT_ATOMS: atom_id res chain seq x y z
N MET A 1 -3.03 -12.87 0.81
CA MET A 1 -3.51 -11.73 0.02
C MET A 1 -4.11 -10.68 0.93
N PHE A 2 -3.90 -9.40 0.63
CA PHE A 2 -4.45 -8.31 1.43
C PHE A 2 -5.98 -8.29 1.36
N GLU A 3 -6.64 -8.18 2.53
CA GLU A 3 -8.08 -8.03 2.64
C GLU A 3 -8.42 -6.74 3.40
N LEU A 4 -9.57 -6.14 3.10
CA LEU A 4 -10.02 -4.95 3.83
C LEU A 4 -10.16 -5.23 5.32
N SER A 5 -10.56 -6.44 5.69
CA SER A 5 -10.62 -6.84 7.09
C SER A 5 -9.26 -6.77 7.78
N ASP A 6 -8.17 -7.02 7.06
CA ASP A 6 -6.81 -6.89 7.60
C ASP A 6 -6.54 -5.45 8.04
N PHE A 7 -6.96 -4.48 7.22
CA PHE A 7 -6.82 -3.07 7.53
C PHE A 7 -7.62 -2.68 8.77
N TYR A 8 -8.90 -3.02 8.80
CA TYR A 8 -9.77 -2.63 9.92
C TYR A 8 -9.39 -3.33 11.22
N ASN A 9 -8.98 -4.59 11.15
CA ASN A 9 -8.49 -5.33 12.33
C ASN A 9 -7.19 -4.70 12.84
N TYR A 10 -6.27 -4.38 11.94
CA TYR A 10 -5.02 -3.71 12.31
C TYR A 10 -5.29 -2.37 13.00
N CYS A 11 -6.18 -1.56 12.44
CA CYS A 11 -6.53 -0.27 13.02
C CYS A 11 -7.15 -0.42 14.41
N ARG A 12 -8.06 -1.38 14.57
CA ARG A 12 -8.66 -1.65 15.87
C ARG A 12 -7.64 -2.11 16.90
N GLU A 13 -6.77 -3.04 16.54
CA GLU A 13 -5.76 -3.59 17.43
C GLU A 13 -4.70 -2.56 17.82
N ASN A 14 -4.39 -1.62 16.94
CA ASN A 14 -3.38 -0.59 17.16
C ASN A 14 -3.99 0.77 17.54
N ARG A 15 -5.28 0.83 17.81
CA ARG A 15 -6.02 2.03 18.21
C ARG A 15 -5.87 3.17 17.21
N VAL A 16 -5.90 2.85 15.93
CA VAL A 16 -5.88 3.82 14.84
C VAL A 16 -7.33 4.17 14.50
N GLN A 17 -7.65 5.47 14.51
CA GLN A 17 -8.96 5.94 14.08
C GLN A 17 -9.01 5.98 12.56
N VAL A 18 -10.13 5.51 12.00
CA VAL A 18 -10.41 5.62 10.57
C VAL A 18 -11.53 6.65 10.42
N ILE A 19 -11.24 7.74 9.74
CA ILE A 19 -12.14 8.90 9.67
C ILE A 19 -12.50 9.19 8.22
N PRO A 20 -13.77 9.02 7.83
CA PRO A 20 -14.23 9.52 6.53
C PRO A 20 -14.18 11.04 6.53
N PHE A 21 -13.53 11.62 5.53
CA PHE A 21 -13.36 13.06 5.48
C PHE A 21 -13.17 13.50 4.03
N MET A 22 -14.05 14.41 3.57
CA MET A 22 -13.95 14.99 2.24
C MET A 22 -13.01 16.19 2.23
N GLY A 23 -12.31 16.39 1.13
CA GLY A 23 -11.49 17.57 0.93
C GLY A 23 -10.01 17.39 1.28
N VAL A 24 -9.56 16.17 1.53
CA VAL A 24 -8.11 15.90 1.63
C VAL A 24 -7.48 15.90 0.24
N PRO A 25 -6.17 16.24 0.12
CA PRO A 25 -5.52 16.32 -1.19
C PRO A 25 -5.35 14.98 -1.92
N ALA A 26 -5.57 13.87 -1.23
CA ALA A 26 -5.40 12.51 -1.76
C ALA A 26 -6.56 11.63 -1.29
N PRO A 27 -6.78 10.45 -1.92
CA PRO A 27 -7.83 9.52 -1.50
C PRO A 27 -7.71 9.06 -0.05
N GLY A 28 -6.49 8.98 0.47
CA GLY A 28 -6.21 8.66 1.86
C GLY A 28 -5.07 9.49 2.42
N ALA A 29 -5.04 9.63 3.73
CA ALA A 29 -3.97 10.33 4.43
C ALA A 29 -3.83 9.76 5.84
N THR A 30 -2.60 9.66 6.31
CA THR A 30 -2.29 9.22 7.67
C THR A 30 -1.68 10.39 8.43
N ILE A 31 -2.19 10.65 9.63
CA ILE A 31 -1.61 11.65 10.53
C ILE A 31 -1.26 11.01 11.85
N ARG A 32 -0.33 11.62 12.55
CA ARG A 32 0.08 11.24 13.89
C ARG A 32 -0.01 12.41 14.84
N ASP A 33 -0.61 12.18 16.00
CA ASP A 33 -0.64 13.13 17.10
C ASP A 33 -0.10 12.40 18.34
N GLY A 34 1.15 12.73 18.71
CA GLY A 34 1.85 12.00 19.77
C GLY A 34 2.08 10.55 19.37
N SER A 35 1.53 9.62 20.16
CA SER A 35 1.60 8.19 19.89
C SER A 35 0.37 7.66 19.17
N LYS A 36 -0.59 8.52 18.83
CA LYS A 36 -1.85 8.15 18.20
C LYS A 36 -1.83 8.43 16.71
N TYR A 37 -2.44 7.53 15.95
CA TYR A 37 -2.57 7.66 14.51
C TYR A 37 -4.04 7.77 14.11
N ALA A 38 -4.29 8.50 13.02
CA ALA A 38 -5.58 8.52 12.35
C ALA A 38 -5.37 8.39 10.86
N VAL A 39 -6.24 7.62 10.22
CA VAL A 39 -6.29 7.47 8.77
C VAL A 39 -7.55 8.13 8.26
N PHE A 40 -7.39 9.11 7.37
CA PHE A 40 -8.50 9.76 6.69
C PHE A 40 -8.73 9.09 5.35
N LEU A 41 -9.98 8.81 5.03
CA LEU A 41 -10.38 8.24 3.74
C LEU A 41 -11.41 9.16 3.09
N ASP A 42 -11.11 9.64 1.90
CA ASP A 42 -12.01 10.45 1.10
C ASP A 42 -12.71 9.55 0.08
N PHE A 43 -13.87 9.02 0.45
CA PHE A 43 -14.61 8.10 -0.40
C PHE A 43 -15.08 8.72 -1.72
N SER A 44 -15.14 10.05 -1.81
CA SER A 44 -15.47 10.72 -3.07
C SER A 44 -14.37 10.55 -4.12
N GLN A 45 -13.15 10.21 -3.69
CA GLN A 45 -12.01 9.93 -4.57
C GLN A 45 -11.74 8.44 -4.74
N ILE A 46 -12.58 7.57 -4.17
CA ILE A 46 -12.38 6.11 -4.17
C ILE A 46 -13.60 5.45 -4.84
N PRO A 47 -13.66 5.46 -6.18
CA PRO A 47 -14.83 4.96 -6.89
C PRO A 47 -14.95 3.43 -6.95
N THR A 48 -13.90 2.69 -6.63
CA THR A 48 -13.91 1.23 -6.71
C THR A 48 -13.39 0.59 -5.43
N THR A 49 -13.84 -0.64 -5.17
CA THR A 49 -13.33 -1.44 -4.05
C THR A 49 -11.84 -1.75 -4.21
N ARG A 50 -11.41 -1.99 -5.45
CA ARG A 50 -9.98 -2.25 -5.72
C ARG A 50 -9.12 -1.06 -5.31
N LEU A 51 -9.54 0.16 -5.65
CA LEU A 51 -8.82 1.37 -5.22
C LEU A 51 -8.85 1.51 -3.70
N LEU A 52 -9.98 1.23 -3.06
CA LEU A 52 -10.08 1.27 -1.60
C LEU A 52 -9.08 0.31 -0.95
N ARG A 53 -8.96 -0.90 -1.47
CA ARG A 53 -7.98 -1.88 -0.97
C ARG A 53 -6.55 -1.33 -1.06
N GLY A 54 -6.19 -0.72 -2.20
CA GLY A 54 -4.88 -0.12 -2.38
C GLY A 54 -4.63 1.05 -1.43
N VAL A 55 -5.59 1.93 -1.27
CA VAL A 55 -5.49 3.08 -0.36
C VAL A 55 -5.33 2.61 1.08
N CYS A 56 -6.16 1.68 1.52
CA CYS A 56 -6.09 1.15 2.89
C CYS A 56 -4.76 0.45 3.16
N ALA A 57 -4.26 -0.37 2.24
CA ALA A 57 -2.98 -1.04 2.39
C ALA A 57 -1.83 -0.03 2.46
N HIS A 58 -1.89 1.03 1.66
CA HIS A 58 -0.89 2.10 1.65
C HIS A 58 -0.87 2.86 2.97
N GLU A 59 -2.03 3.30 3.46
CA GLU A 59 -2.11 4.05 4.72
C GLU A 59 -1.74 3.17 5.91
N MET A 60 -2.13 1.92 5.91
CA MET A 60 -1.69 0.95 6.92
C MET A 60 -0.15 0.83 6.95
N SER A 61 0.48 0.85 5.78
CA SER A 61 1.93 0.79 5.67
C SER A 61 2.61 2.01 6.28
N HIS A 62 2.01 3.19 6.15
CA HIS A 62 2.48 4.39 6.84
C HIS A 62 2.40 4.25 8.35
N VAL A 63 1.30 3.75 8.87
CA VAL A 63 1.14 3.52 10.31
C VAL A 63 2.17 2.50 10.81
N ALA A 64 2.29 1.38 10.13
CA ALA A 64 3.14 0.27 10.55
C ALA A 64 4.63 0.64 10.58
N THR A 65 5.06 1.49 9.66
CA THR A 65 6.47 1.92 9.58
C THR A 65 6.76 3.19 10.35
N GLY A 66 5.72 3.95 10.75
CA GLY A 66 5.87 5.29 11.28
C GLY A 66 6.44 6.27 10.25
N ALA A 67 6.46 5.88 8.97
CA ALA A 67 7.05 6.67 7.90
C ALA A 67 6.08 7.74 7.45
N LEU A 68 6.09 8.87 8.15
CA LEU A 68 5.23 10.02 7.88
C LEU A 68 6.05 11.26 7.56
N HIS A 69 5.42 12.20 6.87
CA HIS A 69 6.01 13.50 6.57
C HIS A 69 4.93 14.58 6.73
N LYS A 70 5.38 15.81 7.01
CA LYS A 70 4.48 16.96 7.04
C LYS A 70 4.24 17.42 5.60
N VAL A 71 3.09 18.06 5.37
CA VAL A 71 2.76 18.63 4.05
C VAL A 71 3.84 19.57 3.55
N SER A 72 4.47 20.31 4.47
CA SER A 72 5.55 21.25 4.16
C SER A 72 6.95 20.64 4.16
N SER A 73 7.06 19.31 4.31
CA SER A 73 8.37 18.65 4.34
C SER A 73 9.10 18.75 3.01
N PRO A 74 10.45 18.84 3.03
CA PRO A 74 11.23 18.77 1.80
C PRO A 74 10.93 17.49 1.01
N TYR A 75 11.01 17.58 -0.31
CA TYR A 75 10.73 16.48 -1.21
C TYR A 75 11.48 15.19 -0.87
N GLU A 76 12.75 15.32 -0.46
CA GLU A 76 13.57 14.15 -0.08
C GLU A 76 12.99 13.39 1.11
N LEU A 77 12.42 14.09 2.09
CA LEU A 77 11.78 13.44 3.25
C LEU A 77 10.47 12.77 2.85
N VAL A 78 9.72 13.37 1.92
CA VAL A 78 8.50 12.78 1.37
C VAL A 78 8.85 11.48 0.65
N GLU A 79 9.89 11.49 -0.21
CA GLU A 79 10.33 10.30 -0.93
C GLU A 79 10.75 9.17 0.01
N ARG A 80 11.49 9.49 1.07
CA ARG A 80 11.92 8.49 2.05
C ARG A 80 10.73 7.87 2.78
N SER A 81 9.78 8.70 3.17
CA SER A 81 8.55 8.24 3.82
C SER A 81 7.76 7.30 2.91
N GLU A 82 7.57 7.71 1.66
CA GLU A 82 6.85 6.90 0.68
C GLU A 82 7.60 5.61 0.36
N TYR A 83 8.93 5.67 0.21
CA TYR A 83 9.73 4.47 -0.04
C TYR A 83 9.61 3.45 1.09
N ARG A 84 9.69 3.89 2.34
CA ARG A 84 9.58 3.01 3.50
C ARG A 84 8.20 2.35 3.57
N ALA A 85 7.14 3.12 3.33
CA ALA A 85 5.78 2.59 3.31
C ALA A 85 5.60 1.59 2.17
N ASN A 86 6.10 1.91 0.98
CA ASN A 86 5.99 1.04 -0.19
C ASN A 86 6.80 -0.25 -0.03
N ARG A 87 7.95 -0.17 0.62
CA ARG A 87 8.77 -1.34 0.95
C ARG A 87 8.00 -2.27 1.89
N TYR A 88 7.43 -1.72 2.94
CA TYR A 88 6.60 -2.49 3.88
C TYR A 88 5.43 -3.17 3.16
N PHE A 89 4.72 -2.41 2.32
CA PHE A 89 3.63 -2.91 1.51
C PHE A 89 4.06 -4.13 0.69
N SER A 90 5.18 -4.00 -0.03
CA SER A 90 5.69 -5.07 -0.89
C SER A 90 6.09 -6.30 -0.09
N GLU A 91 6.85 -6.11 0.98
CA GLU A 91 7.35 -7.22 1.80
C GLU A 91 6.23 -7.91 2.60
N ARG A 92 5.17 -7.18 2.95
CA ARG A 92 4.08 -7.73 3.74
C ARG A 92 2.97 -8.35 2.91
N PHE A 93 2.61 -7.73 1.79
CA PHE A 93 1.42 -8.11 1.03
C PHE A 93 1.70 -8.65 -0.37
N LEU A 94 2.76 -8.22 -1.01
CA LEU A 94 3.11 -8.64 -2.36
C LEU A 94 4.51 -9.26 -2.37
N THR A 95 4.62 -10.40 -1.72
CA THR A 95 5.89 -11.12 -1.56
C THR A 95 6.34 -11.77 -2.87
N VAL A 96 7.61 -12.19 -2.91
CA VAL A 96 8.15 -12.95 -4.04
C VAL A 96 7.30 -14.19 -4.29
N GLU A 97 6.96 -14.92 -3.24
CA GLU A 97 6.15 -16.13 -3.33
C GLU A 97 4.76 -15.85 -3.90
N ALA A 98 4.15 -14.72 -3.51
CA ALA A 98 2.84 -14.31 -4.04
C ALA A 98 2.92 -14.05 -5.55
N PHE A 99 3.96 -13.37 -6.01
CA PHE A 99 4.18 -13.16 -7.44
C PHE A 99 4.45 -14.48 -8.18
N GLU A 100 5.24 -15.37 -7.60
CA GLU A 100 5.52 -16.67 -8.20
C GLU A 100 4.23 -17.48 -8.38
N GLU A 101 3.34 -17.46 -7.39
CA GLU A 101 2.03 -18.09 -7.50
C GLU A 101 1.21 -17.52 -8.66
N ALA A 102 1.17 -16.20 -8.77
CA ALA A 102 0.42 -15.52 -9.82
C ALA A 102 0.99 -15.87 -11.21
N PHE A 103 2.30 -15.87 -11.35
CA PHE A 103 2.95 -16.26 -12.61
C PHE A 103 2.69 -17.73 -12.96
N ALA A 104 2.74 -18.61 -11.96
CA ALA A 104 2.44 -20.03 -12.16
C ALA A 104 0.98 -20.24 -12.59
N ALA A 105 0.07 -19.38 -12.14
CA ALA A 105 -1.34 -19.41 -12.53
C ALA A 105 -1.61 -18.84 -13.93
N GLY A 106 -0.58 -18.28 -14.59
CA GLY A 106 -0.68 -17.77 -15.97
C GLY A 106 -0.65 -16.27 -16.13
N CYS A 107 -0.54 -15.50 -15.05
CA CYS A 107 -0.41 -14.06 -15.17
C CYS A 107 0.89 -13.68 -15.89
N ARG A 108 0.81 -12.70 -16.81
CA ARG A 108 1.96 -12.21 -17.57
C ARG A 108 2.06 -10.69 -17.59
N GLU A 109 0.91 -10.00 -17.61
CA GLU A 109 0.83 -8.56 -17.70
C GLU A 109 0.47 -7.95 -16.34
N CYS A 110 0.86 -6.68 -16.11
CA CYS A 110 0.53 -6.01 -14.85
C CYS A 110 -0.96 -5.95 -14.57
N TRP A 111 -1.80 -5.77 -15.60
CA TRP A 111 -3.25 -5.74 -15.41
C TRP A 111 -3.80 -7.09 -14.92
N GLN A 112 -3.18 -8.21 -15.36
CA GLN A 112 -3.55 -9.55 -14.89
C GLN A 112 -3.16 -9.73 -13.42
N LEU A 113 -1.98 -9.24 -13.03
CA LEU A 113 -1.53 -9.26 -11.64
C LEU A 113 -2.44 -8.40 -10.77
N ALA A 114 -2.86 -7.23 -11.27
CA ALA A 114 -3.78 -6.37 -10.55
C ALA A 114 -5.13 -7.07 -10.30
N GLU A 115 -5.63 -7.81 -11.26
CA GLU A 115 -6.84 -8.61 -11.08
C GLU A 115 -6.61 -9.77 -10.10
N TRP A 116 -5.47 -10.43 -10.20
CA TRP A 116 -5.12 -11.54 -9.32
C TRP A 116 -5.08 -11.11 -7.84
N PHE A 117 -4.41 -10.00 -7.56
CA PHE A 117 -4.27 -9.47 -6.21
C PHE A 117 -5.44 -8.59 -5.76
N ASP A 118 -6.29 -8.19 -6.69
CA ASP A 118 -7.36 -7.21 -6.48
C ASP A 118 -6.82 -5.93 -5.85
N LEU A 119 -5.78 -5.38 -6.46
CA LEU A 119 -5.11 -4.15 -6.09
C LEU A 119 -4.90 -3.27 -7.32
N PRO A 120 -4.77 -1.95 -7.15
CA PRO A 120 -4.49 -1.06 -8.27
C PRO A 120 -3.21 -1.47 -9.01
N GLU A 121 -3.23 -1.37 -10.32
CA GLU A 121 -2.11 -1.78 -11.17
C GLU A 121 -0.80 -1.07 -10.80
N LYS A 122 -0.88 0.22 -10.48
CA LYS A 122 0.30 1.00 -10.09
C LYS A 122 0.97 0.47 -8.81
N ASP A 123 0.18 -0.04 -7.86
CA ASP A 123 0.70 -0.58 -6.61
C ASP A 123 1.39 -1.92 -6.85
N VAL A 124 0.80 -2.75 -7.70
CA VAL A 124 1.39 -4.03 -8.10
C VAL A 124 2.67 -3.82 -8.89
N GLU A 125 2.67 -2.89 -9.84
CA GLU A 125 3.87 -2.54 -10.62
C GLU A 125 4.99 -2.04 -9.72
N ARG A 126 4.68 -1.19 -8.74
CA ARG A 126 5.66 -0.67 -7.79
C ARG A 126 6.29 -1.80 -6.96
N ALA A 127 5.49 -2.76 -6.50
CA ALA A 127 5.99 -3.90 -5.75
C ALA A 127 6.88 -4.80 -6.64
N LEU A 128 6.48 -5.03 -7.87
CA LEU A 128 7.26 -5.83 -8.81
C LEU A 128 8.62 -5.17 -9.07
N ARG A 129 8.65 -3.86 -9.26
CA ARG A 129 9.89 -3.09 -9.40
C ARG A 129 10.76 -3.17 -8.17
N TYR A 130 10.16 -3.11 -6.98
CA TYR A 130 10.90 -3.26 -5.73
C TYR A 130 11.69 -4.57 -5.72
N TRP A 131 11.03 -5.68 -6.05
CA TRP A 131 11.69 -6.99 -6.06
C TRP A 131 12.74 -7.11 -7.17
N THR A 132 12.42 -6.66 -8.38
CA THR A 132 13.33 -6.82 -9.53
C THR A 132 14.48 -5.81 -9.52
N GLU A 133 14.21 -4.54 -9.29
CA GLU A 133 15.22 -3.48 -9.40
C GLU A 133 16.02 -3.27 -8.11
N ARG A 134 15.36 -3.36 -6.94
CA ARG A 134 16.04 -3.15 -5.66
C ARG A 134 16.63 -4.41 -5.07
N LYS A 135 15.91 -5.52 -5.17
CA LYS A 135 16.32 -6.79 -4.57
C LYS A 135 16.96 -7.76 -5.57
N GLY A 136 16.94 -7.43 -6.85
CA GLY A 136 17.57 -8.24 -7.88
C GLY A 136 16.91 -9.58 -8.13
N VAL A 137 15.65 -9.73 -7.74
CA VAL A 137 14.90 -10.96 -7.97
C VAL A 137 14.63 -11.13 -9.47
N ARG A 138 14.85 -12.34 -9.97
CA ARG A 138 14.58 -12.70 -11.36
C ARG A 138 13.47 -13.72 -11.41
N PHE A 139 12.28 -13.27 -11.79
CA PHE A 139 11.12 -14.13 -11.91
C PHE A 139 11.21 -14.95 -13.20
N GLY A 140 10.83 -16.24 -13.11
CA GLY A 140 10.79 -17.13 -14.27
C GLY A 140 12.14 -17.73 -14.68
N GLU A 141 13.19 -17.47 -13.93
CA GLU A 141 14.49 -18.13 -14.14
C GLU A 141 14.64 -19.31 -13.17
N PRO A 142 15.13 -20.45 -13.65
CA PRO A 142 15.38 -21.60 -12.78
C PRO A 142 16.54 -21.37 -11.80
#